data_a742997584e86c997051f71d47901405
#
_entry.id   a742997584e86c997051f71d47901405
#
_cell.length_a   1.000
_cell.length_b   1.000
_cell.length_c   1.000
_cell.angle_alpha   90.00
_cell.angle_beta   90.00
_cell.angle_gamma   90.00
#
_symmetry.space_group_name_H-M   'P 1'
#
loop_
_entity.id
_entity.type
_entity.pdbx_description
1 polymer ?
#
loop_
_entity_poly.entity_id
_entity_poly.type
_entity_poly.pdbx_seq_one_letter_code
_entity_poly.pdbx_strand_id
1 'polypeptide(L)'
;MRNFKLLSVLLLCMAVVFTSCGTWNNTAKGTAIGVGGGAAVGAGVGALAGNTALGSIIGAAVGGTAGALIGKKMDKQKKELEATLPEETTVETINNGEALKVTFDSGILFATNSSTVSAASKSALRDLAASLNANPDTDIKIIGHTDNTGKVDYNQTLSEKREKSVFDYLMEDQGVSSKRMTYEGKGVHEPVADNSTPEGRALNRRVEILILPNSKMVQ
;
A
#
# COMPACT_ATOMS: atom_id res chain seq x y z
N MET A 1 47.81 -1.19 -28.84
CA MET A 1 46.79 -2.21 -29.16
C MET A 1 46.00 -2.69 -27.95
N ARG A 2 46.50 -2.52 -26.71
CA ARG A 2 45.79 -3.00 -25.49
C ARG A 2 44.62 -2.09 -25.09
N ASN A 3 44.70 -0.81 -25.38
CA ASN A 3 43.63 0.17 -25.03
C ASN A 3 42.41 0.15 -25.99
N PHE A 4 42.63 -0.36 -27.23
CA PHE A 4 41.54 -0.47 -28.21
C PHE A 4 40.60 -1.64 -27.89
N LYS A 5 41.08 -2.72 -27.28
CA LYS A 5 40.25 -3.89 -26.86
C LYS A 5 39.41 -3.57 -25.63
N LEU A 6 39.92 -2.69 -24.73
CA LEU A 6 39.15 -2.23 -23.57
C LEU A 6 37.99 -1.31 -23.97
N LEU A 7 38.20 -0.45 -24.97
CA LEU A 7 37.18 0.48 -25.47
C LEU A 7 36.05 -0.26 -26.19
N SER A 8 36.37 -1.32 -26.94
CA SER A 8 35.36 -2.15 -27.63
C SER A 8 34.51 -3.00 -26.68
N VAL A 9 35.09 -3.47 -25.57
CA VAL A 9 34.35 -4.20 -24.52
C VAL A 9 33.41 -3.25 -23.76
N LEU A 10 33.84 -2.02 -23.48
CA LEU A 10 33.00 -1.00 -22.82
C LEU A 10 31.83 -0.57 -23.70
N LEU A 11 32.04 -0.44 -25.03
CA LEU A 11 30.98 -0.11 -25.98
C LEU A 11 29.98 -1.26 -26.17
N LEU A 12 30.41 -2.50 -26.11
CA LEU A 12 29.55 -3.67 -26.20
C LEU A 12 28.64 -3.84 -24.98
N CYS A 13 29.13 -3.50 -23.79
CA CYS A 13 28.32 -3.49 -22.56
C CYS A 13 27.25 -2.40 -22.55
N MET A 14 27.46 -1.27 -23.24
CA MET A 14 26.48 -0.18 -23.32
C MET A 14 25.35 -0.45 -24.30
N ALA A 15 25.55 -1.31 -25.31
CA ALA A 15 24.55 -1.61 -26.33
C ALA A 15 23.43 -2.57 -25.88
N VAL A 16 23.61 -3.30 -24.76
CA VAL A 16 22.64 -4.28 -24.26
C VAL A 16 21.50 -3.63 -23.45
N VAL A 17 21.62 -2.35 -23.10
CA VAL A 17 20.66 -1.64 -22.22
C VAL A 17 19.44 -1.08 -22.98
N PHE A 18 19.43 -1.04 -24.32
CA PHE A 18 18.43 -0.31 -25.09
C PHE A 18 17.41 -1.12 -25.90
N THR A 19 17.32 -2.46 -25.71
CA THR A 19 16.34 -3.25 -26.45
C THR A 19 15.38 -3.99 -25.51
N SER A 20 14.46 -3.27 -24.90
CA SER A 20 13.23 -3.89 -24.37
C SER A 20 12.08 -2.89 -24.38
N CYS A 21 11.48 -2.71 -25.55
CA CYS A 21 10.10 -2.21 -25.67
C CYS A 21 9.15 -3.40 -25.54
N GLY A 22 8.89 -3.85 -24.33
CA GLY A 22 7.86 -4.84 -24.00
C GLY A 22 6.95 -4.25 -22.93
N THR A 23 5.70 -4.68 -22.92
CA THR A 23 4.70 -4.32 -21.89
C THR A 23 5.22 -4.73 -20.51
N TRP A 24 5.70 -3.75 -19.75
CA TRP A 24 6.26 -3.98 -18.41
C TRP A 24 5.12 -4.24 -17.41
N ASN A 25 4.94 -5.48 -17.02
CA ASN A 25 4.10 -5.83 -15.89
C ASN A 25 4.83 -5.57 -14.54
N ASN A 26 4.11 -5.60 -13.44
CA ASN A 26 4.67 -5.31 -12.10
C ASN A 26 5.80 -6.27 -11.71
N THR A 27 5.75 -7.52 -12.17
CA THR A 27 6.80 -8.53 -11.97
C THR A 27 8.12 -8.12 -12.65
N ALA A 28 8.08 -7.58 -13.88
CA ALA A 28 9.26 -7.11 -14.58
C ALA A 28 9.88 -5.87 -13.95
N LYS A 29 9.05 -4.97 -13.39
CA LYS A 29 9.52 -3.79 -12.63
C LYS A 29 10.28 -4.17 -11.36
N GLY A 30 9.76 -5.12 -10.58
CA GLY A 30 10.42 -5.63 -9.36
C GLY A 30 11.81 -6.21 -9.66
N THR A 31 11.96 -6.99 -10.73
CA THR A 31 13.23 -7.61 -11.11
C THR A 31 14.28 -6.58 -11.60
N ALA A 32 13.86 -5.55 -12.37
CA ALA A 32 14.79 -4.55 -12.93
C ALA A 32 15.37 -3.61 -11.86
N ILE A 33 14.61 -3.29 -10.82
CA ILE A 33 15.02 -2.38 -9.75
C ILE A 33 15.85 -3.09 -8.68
N GLY A 34 15.62 -4.40 -8.47
CA GLY A 34 16.31 -5.19 -7.44
C GLY A 34 17.81 -5.35 -7.64
N VAL A 35 18.35 -5.23 -8.85
CA VAL A 35 19.76 -5.49 -9.16
C VAL A 35 20.68 -4.29 -8.90
N GLY A 36 20.15 -3.07 -8.74
CA GLY A 36 21.00 -1.88 -8.59
C GLY A 36 20.57 -0.80 -7.60
N GLY A 37 19.40 -0.88 -6.97
CA GLY A 37 18.86 0.27 -6.25
C GLY A 37 18.09 0.01 -4.94
N GLY A 38 18.09 -1.20 -4.41
CA GLY A 38 17.23 -1.59 -3.28
C GLY A 38 17.33 -0.73 -2.02
N ALA A 39 18.48 -0.15 -1.73
CA ALA A 39 18.68 0.68 -0.53
C ALA A 39 18.14 2.11 -0.67
N ALA A 40 18.12 2.68 -1.89
CA ALA A 40 17.66 4.06 -2.11
C ALA A 40 16.13 4.18 -2.23
N VAL A 41 15.45 3.13 -2.70
CA VAL A 41 14.01 3.13 -2.92
C VAL A 41 13.23 2.85 -1.64
N GLY A 42 13.78 2.00 -0.74
CA GLY A 42 13.14 1.70 0.55
C GLY A 42 12.99 2.91 1.48
N ALA A 43 13.90 3.88 1.38
CA ALA A 43 13.81 5.13 2.14
C ALA A 43 12.63 6.01 1.69
N GLY A 44 12.27 5.98 0.40
CA GLY A 44 11.13 6.75 -0.14
C GLY A 44 9.77 6.23 0.32
N VAL A 45 9.63 4.92 0.44
CA VAL A 45 8.36 4.29 0.88
C VAL A 45 8.14 4.43 2.39
N GLY A 46 9.24 4.38 3.18
CA GLY A 46 9.16 4.64 4.61
C GLY A 46 8.67 6.04 4.93
N ALA A 47 9.02 7.02 4.09
CA ALA A 47 8.56 8.40 4.22
C ALA A 47 7.07 8.52 3.88
N LEU A 48 6.58 7.83 2.85
CA LEU A 48 5.16 7.83 2.48
C LEU A 48 4.27 7.11 3.49
N ALA A 49 4.78 6.07 4.15
CA ALA A 49 4.06 5.33 5.18
C ALA A 49 4.22 5.92 6.60
N GLY A 50 4.90 7.06 6.76
CA GLY A 50 5.13 7.70 8.05
C GLY A 50 5.96 6.86 9.04
N ASN A 51 6.63 5.79 8.56
CA ASN A 51 7.43 4.91 9.42
C ASN A 51 8.67 4.40 8.66
N THR A 52 9.80 5.04 8.92
CA THR A 52 11.11 4.67 8.34
C THR A 52 11.53 3.24 8.66
N ALA A 53 11.04 2.65 9.76
CA ALA A 53 11.32 1.25 10.11
C ALA A 53 10.66 0.25 9.15
N LEU A 54 9.40 0.52 8.71
CA LEU A 54 8.73 -0.30 7.68
C LEU A 54 9.42 -0.16 6.30
N GLY A 55 9.83 1.05 5.93
CA GLY A 55 10.55 1.30 4.67
C GLY A 55 11.90 0.59 4.60
N SER A 56 12.61 0.44 5.73
CA SER A 56 13.90 -0.27 5.77
C SER A 56 13.74 -1.79 5.67
N ILE A 57 12.65 -2.36 6.18
CA ILE A 57 12.36 -3.80 6.07
C ILE A 57 12.03 -4.17 4.61
N ILE A 58 11.22 -3.35 3.94
CA ILE A 58 10.85 -3.54 2.53
C ILE A 58 12.05 -3.30 1.61
N GLY A 59 12.87 -2.26 1.89
CA GLY A 59 14.01 -1.91 1.04
C GLY A 59 15.22 -2.84 1.14
N ALA A 60 15.42 -3.49 2.28
CA ALA A 60 16.57 -4.38 2.51
C ALA A 60 16.33 -5.83 2.04
N ALA A 61 15.07 -6.28 1.97
CA ALA A 61 14.74 -7.67 1.65
C ALA A 61 14.54 -7.95 0.15
N VAL A 62 14.43 -6.91 -0.70
CA VAL A 62 13.81 -7.07 -2.02
C VAL A 62 14.74 -6.66 -3.16
N GLY A 63 15.93 -7.25 -3.18
CA GLY A 63 16.83 -7.21 -4.33
C GLY A 63 16.76 -8.51 -5.14
N GLY A 64 16.44 -8.46 -6.44
CA GLY A 64 16.54 -9.60 -7.33
C GLY A 64 15.29 -10.50 -7.41
N THR A 65 15.47 -11.82 -7.33
CA THR A 65 14.40 -12.82 -7.49
C THR A 65 13.29 -12.74 -6.46
N ALA A 66 13.57 -12.24 -5.26
CA ALA A 66 12.57 -12.04 -4.21
C ALA A 66 11.52 -10.99 -4.59
N GLY A 67 11.92 -9.86 -5.18
CA GLY A 67 10.99 -8.82 -5.64
C GLY A 67 10.00 -9.30 -6.69
N ALA A 68 10.44 -10.14 -7.61
CA ALA A 68 9.57 -10.73 -8.63
C ALA A 68 8.51 -11.68 -8.02
N LEU A 69 8.87 -12.43 -6.98
CA LEU A 69 7.92 -13.32 -6.27
C LEU A 69 6.89 -12.52 -5.47
N ILE A 70 7.34 -11.48 -4.76
CA ILE A 70 6.45 -10.56 -4.02
C ILE A 70 5.48 -9.90 -5.01
N GLY A 71 5.98 -9.28 -6.07
CA GLY A 71 5.14 -8.62 -7.07
C GLY A 71 4.07 -9.55 -7.64
N LYS A 72 4.41 -10.80 -7.96
CA LYS A 72 3.45 -11.79 -8.44
C LYS A 72 2.37 -12.13 -7.39
N LYS A 73 2.75 -12.29 -6.13
CA LYS A 73 1.79 -12.53 -5.02
C LYS A 73 0.87 -11.32 -4.83
N MET A 74 1.42 -10.10 -4.86
CA MET A 74 0.65 -8.86 -4.73
C MET A 74 -0.29 -8.65 -5.93
N ASP A 75 0.16 -8.90 -7.17
CA ASP A 75 -0.69 -8.82 -8.36
C ASP A 75 -1.87 -9.80 -8.30
N LYS A 76 -1.65 -11.01 -7.77
CA LYS A 76 -2.71 -12.00 -7.54
C LYS A 76 -3.70 -11.49 -6.49
N GLN A 77 -3.21 -11.06 -5.34
CA GLN A 77 -4.06 -10.54 -4.25
C GLN A 77 -4.84 -9.29 -4.69
N LYS A 78 -4.22 -8.39 -5.48
CA LYS A 78 -4.90 -7.25 -6.08
C LYS A 78 -6.11 -7.67 -6.91
N LYS A 79 -5.94 -8.61 -7.83
CA LYS A 79 -7.04 -9.11 -8.69
C LYS A 79 -8.17 -9.75 -7.88
N GLU A 80 -7.84 -10.48 -6.81
CA GLU A 80 -8.83 -11.07 -5.90
C GLU A 80 -9.62 -9.96 -5.18
N LEU A 81 -8.95 -8.93 -4.68
CA LEU A 81 -9.59 -7.78 -4.03
C LEU A 81 -10.46 -6.97 -5.00
N GLU A 82 -9.97 -6.68 -6.21
CA GLU A 82 -10.74 -5.97 -7.25
C GLU A 82 -12.01 -6.75 -7.68
N ALA A 83 -11.99 -8.07 -7.59
CA ALA A 83 -13.15 -8.91 -7.93
C ALA A 83 -14.19 -9.04 -6.80
N THR A 84 -13.82 -8.78 -5.55
CA THR A 84 -14.67 -9.01 -4.39
C THR A 84 -15.12 -7.74 -3.67
N LEU A 85 -14.31 -6.67 -3.75
CA LEU A 85 -14.64 -5.39 -3.12
C LEU A 85 -15.61 -4.57 -3.97
N PRO A 86 -16.41 -3.68 -3.36
CA PRO A 86 -17.28 -2.75 -4.08
C PRO A 86 -16.52 -1.90 -5.10
N GLU A 87 -17.16 -1.52 -6.21
CA GLU A 87 -16.57 -0.70 -7.29
C GLU A 87 -16.02 0.66 -6.80
N GLU A 88 -16.61 1.20 -5.73
CA GLU A 88 -16.16 2.45 -5.11
C GLU A 88 -14.89 2.31 -4.28
N THR A 89 -14.39 1.07 -4.11
CA THR A 89 -13.13 0.79 -3.42
C THR A 89 -11.98 0.76 -4.42
N THR A 90 -10.98 1.57 -4.20
CA THR A 90 -9.80 1.58 -5.09
C THR A 90 -8.72 0.63 -4.55
N VAL A 91 -8.17 -0.22 -5.42
CA VAL A 91 -7.03 -1.10 -5.09
C VAL A 91 -5.86 -0.76 -6.00
N GLU A 92 -4.82 -0.20 -5.43
CA GLU A 92 -3.62 0.25 -6.15
C GLU A 92 -2.39 -0.55 -5.74
N THR A 93 -1.50 -0.81 -6.68
CA THR A 93 -0.15 -1.27 -6.36
C THR A 93 0.74 -0.08 -6.03
N ILE A 94 1.46 -0.17 -4.93
CA ILE A 94 2.45 0.81 -4.49
C ILE A 94 3.81 0.13 -4.35
N ASN A 95 4.86 0.91 -4.12
CA ASN A 95 6.22 0.39 -3.95
C ASN A 95 6.64 -0.54 -5.11
N ASN A 96 6.55 -0.06 -6.35
CA ASN A 96 6.93 -0.81 -7.56
C ASN A 96 6.21 -2.18 -7.72
N GLY A 97 5.00 -2.31 -7.19
CA GLY A 97 4.21 -3.54 -7.25
C GLY A 97 4.42 -4.50 -6.07
N GLU A 98 5.20 -4.11 -5.07
CA GLU A 98 5.52 -4.95 -3.91
C GLU A 98 4.55 -4.79 -2.74
N ALA A 99 3.66 -3.82 -2.79
CA ALA A 99 2.63 -3.59 -1.78
C ALA A 99 1.32 -3.14 -2.41
N LEU A 100 0.22 -3.25 -1.67
CA LEU A 100 -1.09 -2.78 -2.09
C LEU A 100 -1.59 -1.68 -1.16
N LYS A 101 -2.34 -0.73 -1.74
CA LYS A 101 -3.13 0.25 -1.02
C LYS A 101 -4.59 0.06 -1.40
N VAL A 102 -5.43 -0.24 -0.43
CA VAL A 102 -6.89 -0.31 -0.57
C VAL A 102 -7.48 0.95 0.04
N THR A 103 -8.20 1.74 -0.74
CA THR A 103 -8.81 3.00 -0.31
C THR A 103 -10.32 2.87 -0.28
N PHE A 104 -10.90 3.09 0.89
CA PHE A 104 -12.34 3.19 1.10
C PHE A 104 -12.74 4.65 1.31
N ASP A 105 -13.82 5.10 0.67
CA ASP A 105 -14.47 6.35 1.08
C ASP A 105 -14.98 6.20 2.53
N SER A 106 -14.66 7.19 3.36
CA SER A 106 -15.10 7.19 4.75
C SER A 106 -16.62 7.24 4.90
N GLY A 107 -17.33 7.80 3.92
CA GLY A 107 -18.80 7.83 3.89
C GLY A 107 -19.42 6.45 3.68
N ILE A 108 -18.70 5.51 3.06
CA ILE A 108 -19.09 4.11 2.97
C ILE A 108 -18.92 3.45 4.34
N LEU A 109 -17.79 3.67 5.00
CA LEU A 109 -17.46 2.99 6.25
C LEU A 109 -18.22 3.51 7.46
N PHE A 110 -18.51 4.82 7.52
CA PHE A 110 -19.06 5.48 8.70
C PHE A 110 -20.17 6.47 8.33
N ALA A 111 -21.16 6.59 9.18
CA ALA A 111 -22.07 7.72 9.10
C ALA A 111 -21.35 9.04 9.45
N THR A 112 -21.94 10.19 9.08
CA THR A 112 -21.42 11.53 9.39
C THR A 112 -21.15 11.67 10.90
N ASN A 113 -19.98 12.15 11.26
CA ASN A 113 -19.52 12.31 12.66
C ASN A 113 -19.52 11.02 13.49
N SER A 114 -19.61 9.85 12.88
CA SER A 114 -19.56 8.55 13.53
C SER A 114 -18.19 7.88 13.31
N SER A 115 -17.80 7.07 14.28
CA SER A 115 -16.68 6.11 14.18
C SER A 115 -17.16 4.67 14.25
N THR A 116 -18.46 4.41 14.28
CA THR A 116 -19.02 3.06 14.27
C THR A 116 -19.09 2.56 12.83
N VAL A 117 -18.49 1.40 12.56
CA VAL A 117 -18.55 0.73 11.25
C VAL A 117 -20.00 0.42 10.88
N SER A 118 -20.44 0.87 9.71
CA SER A 118 -21.82 0.69 9.24
C SER A 118 -22.10 -0.77 8.89
N ALA A 119 -23.37 -1.18 8.92
CA ALA A 119 -23.76 -2.53 8.51
C ALA A 119 -23.42 -2.82 7.04
N ALA A 120 -23.57 -1.83 6.16
CA ALA A 120 -23.20 -1.94 4.74
C ALA A 120 -21.70 -2.20 4.55
N SER A 121 -20.86 -1.52 5.33
CA SER A 121 -19.40 -1.64 5.26
C SER A 121 -18.88 -2.95 5.79
N LYS A 122 -19.62 -3.59 6.70
CA LYS A 122 -19.22 -4.90 7.26
C LYS A 122 -19.06 -5.96 6.18
N SER A 123 -19.82 -5.90 5.07
CA SER A 123 -19.61 -6.82 3.94
C SER A 123 -18.25 -6.58 3.27
N ALA A 124 -17.95 -5.35 2.87
CA ALA A 124 -16.68 -5.01 2.22
C ALA A 124 -15.46 -5.32 3.11
N LEU A 125 -15.55 -5.01 4.41
CA LEU A 125 -14.49 -5.34 5.37
C LEU A 125 -14.35 -6.86 5.62
N ARG A 126 -15.44 -7.65 5.49
CA ARG A 126 -15.38 -9.11 5.54
C ARG A 126 -14.66 -9.68 4.32
N ASP A 127 -14.96 -9.17 3.13
CA ASP A 127 -14.32 -9.61 1.89
C ASP A 127 -12.83 -9.24 1.89
N LEU A 128 -12.48 -8.04 2.37
CA LEU A 128 -11.10 -7.67 2.64
C LEU A 128 -10.43 -8.64 3.64
N ALA A 129 -11.08 -8.93 4.77
CA ALA A 129 -10.53 -9.81 5.79
C ALA A 129 -10.31 -11.25 5.28
N ALA A 130 -11.18 -11.74 4.40
CA ALA A 130 -11.01 -13.05 3.76
C ALA A 130 -9.71 -13.08 2.94
N SER A 131 -9.43 -12.04 2.14
CA SER A 131 -8.16 -11.91 1.41
C SER A 131 -6.97 -11.78 2.36
N LEU A 132 -7.08 -10.98 3.43
CA LEU A 132 -6.00 -10.81 4.42
C LEU A 132 -5.67 -12.14 5.14
N ASN A 133 -6.68 -12.94 5.48
CA ASN A 133 -6.49 -14.23 6.14
C ASN A 133 -5.93 -15.30 5.18
N ALA A 134 -6.29 -15.24 3.88
CA ALA A 134 -5.71 -16.10 2.84
C ALA A 134 -4.24 -15.75 2.54
N ASN A 135 -3.78 -14.53 2.87
CA ASN A 135 -2.43 -14.04 2.62
C ASN A 135 -1.74 -13.65 3.96
N PRO A 136 -1.40 -14.63 4.84
CA PRO A 136 -0.88 -14.37 6.18
C PRO A 136 0.55 -13.78 6.19
N ASP A 137 1.26 -13.84 5.07
CA ASP A 137 2.64 -13.32 4.91
C ASP A 137 2.66 -11.81 4.60
N THR A 138 1.61 -11.08 5.02
CA THR A 138 1.50 -9.63 4.89
C THR A 138 1.27 -8.95 6.23
N ASP A 139 1.81 -7.74 6.38
CA ASP A 139 1.50 -6.82 7.47
C ASP A 139 0.53 -5.75 6.96
N ILE A 140 -0.30 -5.22 7.86
CA ILE A 140 -1.42 -4.34 7.52
C ILE A 140 -1.30 -3.05 8.31
N LYS A 141 -1.39 -1.91 7.62
CA LYS A 141 -1.49 -0.60 8.27
C LYS A 141 -2.79 0.09 7.84
N ILE A 142 -3.62 0.45 8.81
CA ILE A 142 -4.89 1.15 8.61
C ILE A 142 -4.65 2.62 8.89
N ILE A 143 -4.95 3.51 7.94
CA ILE A 143 -4.69 4.95 8.04
C ILE A 143 -5.98 5.70 7.73
N GLY A 144 -6.39 6.58 8.63
CA GLY A 144 -7.60 7.37 8.45
C GLY A 144 -7.35 8.85 8.28
N HIS A 145 -8.15 9.41 7.40
CA HIS A 145 -8.09 10.81 7.02
C HIS A 145 -9.45 11.48 7.13
N THR A 146 -9.43 12.79 7.37
CA THR A 146 -10.61 13.65 7.35
C THR A 146 -10.41 14.76 6.33
N ASP A 147 -11.50 15.45 5.97
CA ASP A 147 -11.39 16.77 5.36
C ASP A 147 -11.01 17.82 6.40
N ASN A 148 -10.84 19.09 5.97
CA ASN A 148 -10.47 20.18 6.84
C ASN A 148 -11.66 20.87 7.54
N THR A 149 -12.85 20.28 7.50
CA THR A 149 -14.04 20.87 8.12
C THR A 149 -14.00 20.70 9.65
N GLY A 150 -14.08 21.80 10.37
CA GLY A 150 -14.09 21.80 11.83
C GLY A 150 -12.69 21.99 12.45
N LYS A 151 -12.55 21.57 13.72
CA LYS A 151 -11.31 21.74 14.49
C LYS A 151 -10.32 20.61 14.18
N VAL A 152 -9.04 20.95 14.06
CA VAL A 152 -7.95 19.99 13.79
C VAL A 152 -7.91 18.87 14.83
N ASP A 153 -7.93 19.22 16.12
CA ASP A 153 -7.86 18.24 17.23
C ASP A 153 -9.07 17.27 17.22
N TYR A 154 -10.25 17.79 16.86
CA TYR A 154 -11.44 16.96 16.71
C TYR A 154 -11.28 15.95 15.56
N ASN A 155 -10.78 16.40 14.41
CA ASN A 155 -10.54 15.54 13.25
C ASN A 155 -9.45 14.53 13.51
N GLN A 156 -8.39 14.88 14.25
CA GLN A 156 -7.38 13.94 14.69
C GLN A 156 -8.00 12.82 15.54
N THR A 157 -8.74 13.18 16.57
CA THR A 157 -9.43 12.21 17.44
C THR A 157 -10.47 11.37 16.67
N LEU A 158 -11.20 11.99 15.72
CA LEU A 158 -12.19 11.25 14.92
C LEU A 158 -11.53 10.23 14.01
N SER A 159 -10.44 10.58 13.32
CA SER A 159 -9.70 9.62 12.50
C SER A 159 -9.17 8.45 13.36
N GLU A 160 -8.52 8.71 14.48
CA GLU A 160 -8.01 7.68 15.39
C GLU A 160 -9.10 6.69 15.85
N LYS A 161 -10.29 7.20 16.19
CA LYS A 161 -11.42 6.34 16.57
C LYS A 161 -11.96 5.50 15.41
N ARG A 162 -11.92 6.02 14.19
CA ARG A 162 -12.38 5.32 12.99
C ARG A 162 -11.47 4.15 12.64
N GLU A 163 -10.15 4.39 12.60
CA GLU A 163 -9.18 3.33 12.30
C GLU A 163 -9.18 2.27 13.39
N LYS A 164 -9.32 2.68 14.66
CA LYS A 164 -9.48 1.72 15.75
C LYS A 164 -10.71 0.84 15.56
N SER A 165 -11.83 1.40 15.13
CA SER A 165 -13.07 0.62 14.89
C SER A 165 -12.92 -0.36 13.72
N VAL A 166 -12.19 0.01 12.66
CA VAL A 166 -11.85 -0.92 11.56
C VAL A 166 -10.91 -2.02 12.07
N PHE A 167 -9.87 -1.64 12.81
CA PHE A 167 -8.92 -2.58 13.42
C PHE A 167 -9.65 -3.59 14.33
N ASP A 168 -10.48 -3.11 15.24
CA ASP A 168 -11.24 -3.95 16.17
C ASP A 168 -12.15 -4.92 15.40
N TYR A 169 -12.88 -4.44 14.39
CA TYR A 169 -13.75 -5.27 13.56
C TYR A 169 -12.97 -6.37 12.81
N LEU A 170 -11.84 -6.03 12.20
CA LEU A 170 -11.00 -7.01 11.50
C LEU A 170 -10.42 -8.05 12.48
N MET A 171 -10.06 -7.63 13.69
CA MET A 171 -9.48 -8.50 14.71
C MET A 171 -10.54 -9.39 15.37
N GLU A 172 -11.59 -8.77 15.92
CA GLU A 172 -12.55 -9.44 16.80
C GLU A 172 -13.61 -10.23 16.03
N ASP A 173 -14.15 -9.62 14.96
CA ASP A 173 -15.24 -10.21 14.18
C ASP A 173 -14.74 -11.08 13.00
N GLN A 174 -13.53 -10.77 12.46
CA GLN A 174 -13.02 -11.42 11.26
C GLN A 174 -11.75 -12.27 11.49
N GLY A 175 -11.21 -12.28 12.70
CA GLY A 175 -10.08 -13.12 13.08
C GLY A 175 -8.74 -12.77 12.43
N VAL A 176 -8.58 -11.54 11.91
CA VAL A 176 -7.29 -11.08 11.40
C VAL A 176 -6.32 -10.86 12.57
N SER A 177 -5.13 -11.45 12.50
CA SER A 177 -4.16 -11.38 13.60
C SER A 177 -3.71 -9.94 13.91
N SER A 178 -3.96 -9.47 15.13
CA SER A 178 -3.52 -8.15 15.60
C SER A 178 -2.01 -7.96 15.57
N LYS A 179 -1.23 -9.05 15.62
CA LYS A 179 0.26 -9.00 15.59
C LYS A 179 0.81 -8.45 14.28
N ARG A 180 0.01 -8.48 13.22
CA ARG A 180 0.39 -7.98 11.89
C ARG A 180 -0.39 -6.74 11.47
N MET A 181 -1.20 -6.17 12.37
CA MET A 181 -2.00 -4.98 12.11
C MET A 181 -1.55 -3.82 12.97
N THR A 182 -1.52 -2.63 12.38
CA THR A 182 -1.37 -1.34 13.06
C THR A 182 -2.39 -0.35 12.54
N TYR A 183 -2.70 0.69 13.30
CA TYR A 183 -3.59 1.76 12.85
C TYR A 183 -3.05 3.13 13.26
N GLU A 184 -3.40 4.17 12.48
CA GLU A 184 -2.95 5.54 12.69
C GLU A 184 -3.96 6.53 12.11
N GLY A 185 -4.45 7.47 12.93
CA GLY A 185 -5.26 8.60 12.46
C GLY A 185 -4.37 9.76 12.02
N LYS A 186 -4.58 10.27 10.83
CA LYS A 186 -3.87 11.43 10.25
C LYS A 186 -4.69 12.72 10.29
N GLY A 187 -5.97 12.63 10.64
CA GLY A 187 -6.86 13.82 10.65
C GLY A 187 -6.80 14.55 9.32
N VAL A 188 -6.53 15.85 9.37
CA VAL A 188 -6.49 16.76 8.21
C VAL A 188 -5.12 16.86 7.52
N HIS A 189 -4.09 16.18 8.03
CA HIS A 189 -2.68 16.49 7.71
C HIS A 189 -2.19 15.96 6.35
N GLU A 190 -2.88 14.99 5.74
CA GLU A 190 -2.46 14.38 4.48
C GLU A 190 -3.60 14.43 3.45
N PRO A 191 -3.98 15.63 2.94
CA PRO A 191 -5.02 15.74 1.91
C PRO A 191 -4.50 15.22 0.56
N VAL A 192 -5.38 14.54 -0.19
CA VAL A 192 -5.11 14.06 -1.56
C VAL A 192 -5.82 14.89 -2.62
N ALA A 193 -6.73 15.77 -2.21
CA ALA A 193 -7.49 16.65 -3.08
C ALA A 193 -7.72 18.02 -2.43
N ASP A 194 -8.19 18.98 -3.23
CA ASP A 194 -8.47 20.35 -2.78
C ASP A 194 -9.65 20.39 -1.80
N ASN A 195 -9.39 20.79 -0.57
CA ASN A 195 -10.40 20.95 0.48
C ASN A 195 -11.38 22.14 0.24
N SER A 196 -11.11 23.02 -0.73
CA SER A 196 -12.01 24.13 -1.06
C SER A 196 -13.29 23.64 -1.74
N THR A 197 -13.26 22.51 -2.43
CA THR A 197 -14.39 21.91 -3.15
C THR A 197 -15.07 20.81 -2.35
N PRO A 198 -16.39 20.62 -2.48
CA PRO A 198 -17.11 19.50 -1.85
C PRO A 198 -16.57 18.13 -2.30
N GLU A 199 -16.24 18.00 -3.60
CA GLU A 199 -15.71 16.78 -4.22
C GLU A 199 -14.33 16.45 -3.66
N GLY A 200 -13.45 17.45 -3.55
CA GLY A 200 -12.12 17.26 -2.95
C GLY A 200 -12.18 16.88 -1.48
N ARG A 201 -13.10 17.49 -0.71
CA ARG A 201 -13.35 17.07 0.67
C ARG A 201 -13.85 15.63 0.77
N ALA A 202 -14.69 15.19 -0.16
CA ALA A 202 -15.13 13.79 -0.20
C ALA A 202 -13.96 12.84 -0.38
N LEU A 203 -13.03 13.12 -1.30
CA LEU A 203 -11.81 12.33 -1.52
C LEU A 203 -10.86 12.35 -0.30
N ASN A 204 -10.82 13.45 0.45
CA ASN A 204 -10.00 13.53 1.65
C ASN A 204 -10.56 12.71 2.82
N ARG A 205 -11.88 12.53 2.92
CA ARG A 205 -12.53 11.66 3.90
C ARG A 205 -12.41 10.21 3.48
N ARG A 206 -11.29 9.56 3.78
CA ARG A 206 -10.98 8.19 3.36
C ARG A 206 -10.29 7.38 4.46
N VAL A 207 -10.32 6.08 4.29
CA VAL A 207 -9.48 5.12 5.03
C VAL A 207 -8.63 4.37 4.05
N GLU A 208 -7.33 4.40 4.25
CA GLU A 208 -6.35 3.66 3.47
C GLU A 208 -5.89 2.42 4.25
N ILE A 209 -5.86 1.28 3.60
CA ILE A 209 -5.34 0.03 4.17
C ILE A 209 -4.16 -0.39 3.32
N LEU A 210 -2.97 -0.27 3.90
CA LEU A 210 -1.73 -0.71 3.27
C LEU A 210 -1.50 -2.18 3.60
N ILE A 211 -1.29 -2.98 2.56
CA ILE A 211 -0.96 -4.41 2.66
C ILE A 211 0.49 -4.54 2.21
N LEU A 212 1.36 -4.85 3.16
CA LEU A 212 2.81 -4.84 3.02
C LEU A 212 3.35 -6.26 3.12
N PRO A 213 4.34 -6.68 2.32
CA PRO A 213 4.99 -7.97 2.50
C PRO A 213 5.73 -8.00 3.84
N ASN A 214 5.62 -9.08 4.59
CA ASN A 214 6.45 -9.29 5.77
C ASN A 214 7.62 -10.26 5.49
N SER A 215 8.49 -10.49 6.48
CA SER A 215 9.69 -11.31 6.34
C SER A 215 9.43 -12.77 5.94
N LYS A 216 8.22 -13.28 6.10
CA LYS A 216 7.85 -14.65 5.72
C LYS A 216 7.56 -14.78 4.23
N MET A 217 7.20 -13.69 3.55
CA MET A 217 6.85 -13.71 2.14
C MET A 217 8.04 -14.05 1.23
N VAL A 218 9.26 -13.84 1.69
CA VAL A 218 10.52 -14.05 0.97
C VAL A 218 11.26 -15.35 1.38
N GLN A 219 10.69 -16.09 2.32
CA GLN A 219 11.18 -17.42 2.72
C GLN A 219 10.50 -18.51 1.90
#